data_055c00958956e0b787d5f617792673f6
#
_entry.id   055c00958956e0b787d5f617792673f6
#
_cell.length_a   1.000
_cell.length_b   1.000
_cell.length_c   1.000
_cell.angle_alpha   90.00
_cell.angle_beta   90.00
_cell.angle_gamma   90.00
#
_symmetry.space_group_name_H-M   'P 1'
#
loop_
_entity.id
_entity.type
_entity.pdbx_description
1 polymer ?
#
loop_
_entity_poly.entity_id
_entity_poly.type
_entity_poly.pdbx_seq_one_letter_code
_entity_poly.pdbx_strand_id
1 'polypeptide(L)'
;MIELDRLDRKILCELERDAHVTNIKLAERVGLSPSACLRRVQELERIGVIRGYKAVIDRSLLGVGLTVYVTIGLSCHSKESLSQFEDVITATDEVTECHTITGSVEYLLSEPYRVCRRLFHLS
;
A
#
# COMPACT_ATOMS: atom_id res chain seq x y z
N MET A 1 16.03 -1.18 13.84
CA MET A 1 15.85 -2.06 12.67
C MET A 1 15.55 -3.46 13.16
N ILE A 2 14.55 -4.11 12.61
CA ILE A 2 14.14 -5.47 13.02
C ILE A 2 15.04 -6.48 12.29
N GLU A 3 15.66 -7.38 13.04
CA GLU A 3 16.43 -8.48 12.46
C GLU A 3 15.51 -9.64 12.12
N LEU A 4 15.52 -10.02 10.85
CA LEU A 4 14.78 -11.16 10.32
C LEU A 4 15.75 -12.27 9.93
N ASP A 5 15.44 -13.49 10.33
CA ASP A 5 16.22 -14.65 9.93
C ASP A 5 15.91 -15.07 8.47
N ARG A 6 16.63 -16.05 7.99
CA ARG A 6 16.47 -16.56 6.62
C ARG A 6 15.06 -17.11 6.34
N LEU A 7 14.46 -17.76 7.32
CA LEU A 7 13.13 -18.35 7.18
C LEU A 7 12.04 -17.28 7.15
N ASP A 8 12.17 -16.24 7.97
CA ASP A 8 11.24 -15.10 7.97
C ASP A 8 11.26 -14.38 6.62
N ARG A 9 12.44 -14.16 6.05
CA ARG A 9 12.58 -13.58 4.71
C ARG A 9 11.95 -14.45 3.63
N LYS A 10 12.11 -15.77 3.70
CA LYS A 10 11.44 -16.70 2.79
C LYS A 10 9.93 -16.63 2.90
N ILE A 11 9.39 -16.60 4.11
CA ILE A 11 7.95 -16.45 4.35
C ILE A 11 7.44 -15.16 3.72
N LEU A 12 8.12 -14.04 3.94
CA LEU A 12 7.71 -12.75 3.36
C LEU A 12 7.74 -12.78 1.83
N CYS A 13 8.77 -13.36 1.21
CA CYS A 13 8.83 -13.49 -0.25
C CYS A 13 7.66 -14.31 -0.81
N GLU A 14 7.29 -15.41 -0.17
CA GLU A 14 6.17 -16.25 -0.60
C GLU A 14 4.82 -15.53 -0.42
N LEU A 15 4.64 -14.80 0.69
CA LEU A 15 3.44 -14.01 0.94
C LEU A 15 3.31 -12.80 0.00
N GLU A 16 4.41 -12.18 -0.39
CA GLU A 16 4.39 -11.12 -1.41
C GLU A 16 3.96 -11.64 -2.78
N ARG A 17 4.31 -12.88 -3.12
CA ARG A 17 3.86 -13.52 -4.37
C ARG A 17 2.38 -13.89 -4.34
N ASP A 18 1.95 -14.45 -3.23
CA ASP A 18 0.60 -14.97 -3.06
C ASP A 18 0.19 -14.87 -1.59
N ALA A 19 -0.47 -13.78 -1.24
CA ALA A 19 -0.98 -13.57 0.11
C ALA A 19 -2.13 -14.50 0.47
N HIS A 20 -2.74 -15.18 -0.51
CA HIS A 20 -3.85 -16.12 -0.33
C HIS A 20 -3.40 -17.56 -0.15
N VAL A 21 -2.09 -17.82 -0.15
CA VAL A 21 -1.54 -19.15 0.09
C VAL A 21 -1.98 -19.72 1.44
N THR A 22 -2.34 -20.98 1.47
CA THR A 22 -2.67 -21.65 2.75
C THR A 22 -1.42 -21.83 3.60
N ASN A 23 -1.59 -21.83 4.92
CA ASN A 23 -0.46 -22.05 5.83
C ASN A 23 0.28 -23.36 5.58
N ILE A 24 -0.44 -24.42 5.22
CA ILE A 24 0.16 -25.72 4.87
C ILE A 24 1.08 -25.62 3.67
N LYS A 25 0.63 -24.99 2.59
CA LYS A 25 1.43 -24.78 1.38
C LYS A 25 2.61 -23.82 1.63
N LEU A 26 2.39 -22.79 2.41
CA LEU A 26 3.47 -21.87 2.81
C LEU A 26 4.55 -22.62 3.59
N ALA A 27 4.17 -23.42 4.57
CA ALA A 27 5.08 -24.22 5.38
C ALA A 27 5.92 -25.19 4.52
N GLU A 28 5.29 -25.88 3.56
CA GLU A 28 5.99 -26.74 2.59
C GLU A 28 7.04 -25.96 1.78
N ARG A 29 6.67 -24.78 1.24
CA ARG A 29 7.56 -23.96 0.42
C ARG A 29 8.78 -23.43 1.17
N VAL A 30 8.63 -23.15 2.46
CA VAL A 30 9.73 -22.62 3.28
C VAL A 30 10.46 -23.69 4.10
N GLY A 31 9.98 -24.94 4.08
CA GLY A 31 10.61 -26.06 4.77
C GLY A 31 10.36 -26.08 6.27
N LEU A 32 9.16 -25.69 6.70
CA LEU A 32 8.73 -25.69 8.10
C LEU A 32 7.52 -26.61 8.31
N SER A 33 7.29 -27.02 9.57
CA SER A 33 6.00 -27.56 9.95
C SER A 33 4.92 -26.48 9.90
N PRO A 34 3.64 -26.86 9.66
CA PRO A 34 2.55 -25.89 9.63
C PRO A 34 2.43 -25.06 10.91
N SER A 35 2.63 -25.65 12.07
CA SER A 35 2.57 -24.95 13.35
C SER A 35 3.72 -23.97 13.54
N ALA A 36 4.94 -24.32 13.14
CA ALA A 36 6.10 -23.44 13.19
C ALA A 36 5.96 -22.27 12.21
N CYS A 37 5.45 -22.55 11.01
CA CYS A 37 5.19 -21.53 10.00
C CYS A 37 4.14 -20.52 10.49
N LEU A 38 3.00 -21.00 10.99
CA LEU A 38 1.94 -20.16 11.52
C LEU A 38 2.45 -19.23 12.63
N ARG A 39 3.21 -19.75 13.57
CA ARG A 39 3.78 -18.97 14.66
C ARG A 39 4.71 -17.85 14.16
N ARG A 40 5.51 -18.11 13.14
CA ARG A 40 6.37 -17.10 12.52
C ARG A 40 5.57 -16.01 11.81
N VAL A 41 4.55 -16.39 11.05
CA VAL A 41 3.65 -15.42 10.39
C VAL A 41 2.97 -14.54 11.42
N GLN A 42 2.42 -15.11 12.49
CA GLN A 42 1.78 -14.36 13.58
C GLN A 42 2.76 -13.40 14.27
N GLU A 43 4.01 -13.80 14.46
CA GLU A 43 5.02 -12.93 15.03
C GLU A 43 5.38 -11.77 14.08
N LEU A 44 5.51 -12.02 12.77
CA LEU A 44 5.74 -10.98 11.77
C LEU A 44 4.58 -9.97 11.69
N GLU A 45 3.35 -10.44 11.88
CA GLU A 45 2.17 -9.59 12.01
C GLU A 45 2.21 -8.78 13.32
N ARG A 46 2.50 -9.42 14.44
CA ARG A 46 2.55 -8.78 15.76
C ARG A 46 3.58 -7.65 15.84
N ILE A 47 4.77 -7.86 15.29
CA ILE A 47 5.85 -6.85 15.27
C ILE A 47 5.66 -5.80 14.18
N GLY A 48 4.64 -5.93 13.33
CA GLY A 48 4.26 -4.94 12.32
C GLY A 48 5.07 -5.00 11.02
N VAL A 49 5.88 -6.04 10.80
CA VAL A 49 6.55 -6.27 9.51
C VAL A 49 5.49 -6.59 8.45
N ILE A 50 4.54 -7.46 8.78
CA ILE A 50 3.33 -7.65 7.97
C ILE A 50 2.27 -6.69 8.53
N ARG A 51 1.91 -5.69 7.76
CA ARG A 51 0.94 -4.67 8.14
C ARG A 51 -0.49 -5.01 7.73
N GLY A 52 -0.65 -5.99 6.87
CA GLY A 52 -1.95 -6.41 6.35
C GLY A 52 -1.80 -7.13 5.01
N TYR A 53 -2.95 -7.55 4.50
CA TYR A 53 -3.09 -8.23 3.21
C TYR A 53 -4.14 -7.51 2.40
N LYS A 54 -3.92 -7.36 1.10
CA LYS A 54 -4.89 -6.71 0.23
C LYS A 54 -5.01 -7.45 -1.10
N ALA A 55 -6.20 -7.38 -1.71
CA ALA A 55 -6.44 -7.91 -3.03
C ALA A 55 -5.85 -6.99 -4.11
N VAL A 56 -5.23 -7.58 -5.11
CA VAL A 56 -4.86 -6.90 -6.35
C VAL A 56 -6.03 -7.03 -7.31
N ILE A 57 -6.67 -5.90 -7.65
CA ILE A 57 -7.90 -5.87 -8.44
C ILE A 57 -7.60 -5.33 -9.83
N ASP A 58 -7.99 -6.08 -10.86
CA ASP A 58 -7.98 -5.59 -12.23
C ASP A 58 -9.17 -4.64 -12.45
N ARG A 59 -8.91 -3.36 -12.28
CA ARG A 59 -9.94 -2.31 -12.42
C ARG A 59 -10.43 -2.14 -13.84
N SER A 60 -9.68 -2.58 -14.85
CA SER A 60 -10.11 -2.52 -16.25
C SER A 60 -11.37 -3.34 -16.49
N LEU A 61 -11.49 -4.49 -15.82
CA LEU A 61 -12.66 -5.36 -15.88
C LEU A 61 -13.90 -4.80 -15.18
N LEU A 62 -13.72 -3.79 -14.32
CA LEU A 62 -14.81 -3.11 -13.63
C LEU A 62 -15.31 -1.85 -14.36
N GLY A 63 -14.83 -1.61 -15.58
CA GLY A 63 -15.15 -0.39 -16.35
C GLY A 63 -14.49 0.88 -15.78
N VAL A 64 -13.47 0.73 -14.94
CA VAL A 64 -12.65 1.79 -14.36
C VAL A 64 -11.22 1.59 -14.84
N GLY A 65 -11.05 1.68 -16.16
CA GLY A 65 -9.88 1.12 -16.83
C GLY A 65 -8.62 2.01 -16.86
N LEU A 66 -8.66 3.23 -16.30
CA LEU A 66 -7.53 4.13 -16.34
C LEU A 66 -7.17 4.63 -14.94
N THR A 67 -5.92 4.43 -14.55
CA THR A 67 -5.35 5.08 -13.38
C THR A 67 -4.64 6.36 -13.83
N VAL A 68 -4.99 7.48 -13.26
CA VAL A 68 -4.36 8.78 -13.55
C VAL A 68 -3.43 9.13 -12.40
N TYR A 69 -2.23 9.54 -12.74
CA TYR A 69 -1.28 10.10 -11.79
C TYR A 69 -1.29 11.63 -11.92
N VAL A 70 -1.53 12.30 -10.81
CA VAL A 70 -1.59 13.77 -10.74
C VAL A 70 -0.51 14.27 -9.81
N THR A 71 0.32 15.18 -10.28
CA THR A 71 1.28 15.90 -9.44
C THR A 71 0.66 17.19 -8.94
N ILE A 72 0.70 17.42 -7.63
CA ILE A 72 0.17 18.62 -7.00
C ILE A 72 1.30 19.36 -6.30
N GLY A 73 1.55 20.60 -6.72
CA GLY A 73 2.42 21.54 -6.04
C GLY A 73 1.61 22.46 -5.12
N LEU A 74 2.08 22.67 -3.90
CA LEU A 74 1.47 23.60 -2.97
C LEU A 74 2.12 24.98 -3.09
N SER A 75 1.30 26.04 -3.12
CA SER A 75 1.78 27.42 -3.17
C SER A 75 2.38 27.89 -1.84
N CYS A 76 2.01 27.24 -0.73
CA CYS A 76 2.53 27.50 0.60
C CYS A 76 2.99 26.20 1.25
N HIS A 77 4.23 26.19 1.74
CA HIS A 77 4.87 25.02 2.35
C HIS A 77 4.93 25.10 3.89
N SER A 78 3.99 25.81 4.51
CA SER A 78 3.88 25.79 5.96
C SER A 78 3.43 24.43 6.47
N LYS A 79 3.77 24.07 7.70
CA LYS A 79 3.31 22.82 8.33
C LYS A 79 1.79 22.73 8.36
N GLU A 80 1.13 23.85 8.56
CA GLU A 80 -0.33 23.96 8.59
C GLU A 80 -0.95 23.63 7.22
N SER A 81 -0.37 24.18 6.14
CA SER A 81 -0.84 23.94 4.77
C SER A 81 -0.64 22.47 4.35
N LEU A 82 0.50 21.90 4.70
CA LEU A 82 0.80 20.48 4.45
C LEU A 82 -0.20 19.57 5.19
N SER A 83 -0.42 19.85 6.48
CA SER A 83 -1.37 19.07 7.29
C SER A 83 -2.79 19.17 6.78
N GLN A 84 -3.24 20.37 6.38
CA GLN A 84 -4.57 20.56 5.79
C GLN A 84 -4.73 19.81 4.48
N PHE A 85 -3.72 19.83 3.62
CA PHE A 85 -3.73 19.08 2.37
C PHE A 85 -3.80 17.57 2.61
N GLU A 86 -2.98 17.04 3.52
CA GLU A 86 -2.97 15.63 3.88
C GLU A 86 -4.33 15.19 4.47
N ASP A 87 -4.96 16.02 5.30
CA ASP A 87 -6.30 15.74 5.85
C ASP A 87 -7.35 15.66 4.74
N VAL A 88 -7.33 16.56 3.78
CA VAL A 88 -8.27 16.55 2.64
C VAL A 88 -8.06 15.31 1.77
N ILE A 89 -6.81 14.97 1.45
CA ILE A 89 -6.50 13.80 0.63
C ILE A 89 -6.89 12.50 1.32
N THR A 90 -6.63 12.39 2.61
CA THR A 90 -6.98 11.19 3.40
C THR A 90 -8.50 11.02 3.52
N ALA A 91 -9.26 12.11 3.51
CA ALA A 91 -10.72 12.08 3.52
C ALA A 91 -11.35 11.88 2.13
N THR A 92 -10.55 11.84 1.07
CA THR A 92 -11.02 11.70 -0.31
C THR A 92 -10.94 10.24 -0.74
N ASP A 93 -12.07 9.55 -0.78
CA ASP A 93 -12.17 8.11 -1.10
C ASP A 93 -11.65 7.75 -2.49
N GLU A 94 -11.66 8.71 -3.39
CA GLU A 94 -11.22 8.54 -4.77
C GLU A 94 -9.71 8.46 -4.93
N VAL A 95 -8.94 9.01 -3.98
CA VAL A 95 -7.48 8.93 -4.00
C VAL A 95 -7.05 7.60 -3.42
N THR A 96 -6.41 6.79 -4.24
CA THR A 96 -5.95 5.44 -3.83
C THR A 96 -4.57 5.44 -3.22
N GLU A 97 -3.70 6.33 -3.68
CA GLU A 97 -2.34 6.47 -3.19
C GLU A 97 -1.91 7.93 -3.24
N CYS A 98 -1.12 8.35 -2.25
CA CYS A 98 -0.50 9.68 -2.21
C CYS A 98 0.96 9.54 -1.78
N HIS A 99 1.86 10.09 -2.57
CA HIS A 99 3.29 10.06 -2.31
C HIS A 99 3.86 11.46 -2.30
N THR A 100 4.68 11.76 -1.30
CA THR A 100 5.49 12.99 -1.30
C THR A 100 6.72 12.78 -2.16
N ILE A 101 6.99 13.69 -3.08
CA ILE A 101 8.16 13.64 -3.95
C ILE A 101 9.27 14.49 -3.33
N THR A 102 10.48 13.94 -3.25
CA THR A 102 11.66 14.65 -2.72
C THR A 102 12.18 15.68 -3.72
N GLY A 103 12.56 16.86 -3.22
CA GLY A 103 13.19 17.93 -4.00
C GLY A 103 12.33 19.19 -4.20
N SER A 104 11.04 19.05 -4.28
CA SER A 104 10.01 20.08 -4.15
C SER A 104 8.89 19.50 -3.30
N VAL A 105 8.15 20.30 -2.58
CA VAL A 105 6.99 19.78 -1.84
C VAL A 105 5.86 19.58 -2.83
N GLU A 106 5.95 18.50 -3.56
CA GLU A 106 4.96 18.06 -4.54
C GLU A 106 4.40 16.71 -4.12
N TYR A 107 3.16 16.47 -4.45
CA TYR A 107 2.48 15.20 -4.17
C TYR A 107 2.10 14.53 -5.48
N LEU A 108 2.35 13.22 -5.55
CA LEU A 108 1.89 12.36 -6.62
C LEU A 108 0.67 11.59 -6.14
N LEU A 109 -0.46 11.79 -6.79
CA LEU A 109 -1.72 11.10 -6.49
C LEU A 109 -2.03 10.07 -7.56
N SER A 110 -2.57 8.95 -7.15
CA SER A 110 -3.12 7.93 -8.03
C SER A 110 -4.64 7.87 -7.87
N GLU A 111 -5.36 8.04 -8.98
CA GLU A 111 -6.82 8.10 -9.01
C GLU A 111 -7.43 7.31 -10.17
N PRO A 112 -8.64 6.74 -10.02
CA PRO A 112 -9.41 6.22 -11.13
C PRO A 112 -9.92 7.37 -12.03
N TYR A 113 -9.85 7.20 -13.34
CA TYR A 113 -10.17 8.23 -14.37
C TYR A 113 -11.52 8.94 -14.17
N ARG A 114 -12.52 8.28 -13.62
CA ARG A 114 -13.86 8.90 -13.40
C ARG A 114 -13.84 10.05 -12.40
N VAL A 115 -12.80 10.17 -11.61
CA VAL A 115 -12.69 11.13 -10.50
C VAL A 115 -11.91 12.37 -10.91
N CYS A 116 -11.05 12.27 -11.90
CA CYS A 116 -10.23 13.38 -12.41
C CYS A 116 -11.07 14.66 -12.71
N ARG A 117 -12.36 14.51 -13.05
CA ARG A 117 -13.28 15.64 -13.26
C ARG A 117 -13.65 16.40 -11.97
N ARG A 118 -13.58 15.76 -10.81
CA ARG A 118 -13.99 16.36 -9.53
C ARG A 118 -12.86 17.18 -8.89
N LEU A 119 -11.62 16.74 -9.01
CA LEU A 119 -10.47 17.41 -8.41
C LEU A 119 -10.12 18.73 -9.10
N PHE A 120 -10.34 18.85 -10.40
CA PHE A 120 -10.17 20.11 -11.12
C PHE A 120 -11.18 21.21 -10.76
N HIS A 121 -12.22 20.87 -9.97
CA HIS A 121 -13.22 21.83 -9.46
C HIS A 121 -12.95 22.27 -8.01
N LEU A 122 -11.89 21.79 -7.38
CA LEU A 122 -11.50 22.14 -6.00
C LEU A 122 -10.43 23.25 -5.94
N SER A 123 -10.04 23.81 -7.08
CA SER A 123 -9.17 24.99 -7.17
C SER A 123 -9.95 26.29 -7.22
#